data_e01419b3a506fd0922a2275236d48c19
#
_entry.id   e01419b3a506fd0922a2275236d48c19
#
_cell.length_a   1.000
_cell.length_b   1.000
_cell.length_c   1.000
_cell.angle_alpha   90.00
_cell.angle_beta   90.00
_cell.angle_gamma   90.00
#
_symmetry.space_group_name_H-M   'P 1'
#
loop_
_entity.id
_entity.type
_entity.pdbx_description
1 polymer ?
#
loop_
_entity_poly.entity_id
_entity_poly.type
_entity_poly.pdbx_seq_one_letter_code
_entity_poly.pdbx_strand_id
1 'polypeptide(L)'
;MVIFQFHHTLKPEFIEAYKAAILEDARLSIQEEGLLRFEVFQDKKDLSHFSLLEVYRDMAAREFHLQTPYLLKFRNTVIGQEMLARKGEQEFDLFFPEKINK
;
A
#
# COMPACT_ATOMS: atom_id res chain seq x y z
N MET A 1 -11.71 -12.73 -2.25
CA MET A 1 -11.11 -11.39 -2.40
C MET A 1 -10.49 -11.00 -1.08
N VAL A 2 -9.30 -10.42 -1.13
CA VAL A 2 -8.54 -10.03 0.06
C VAL A 2 -8.35 -8.51 0.00
N ILE A 3 -8.78 -7.80 1.04
CA ILE A 3 -8.79 -6.33 1.06
C ILE A 3 -8.04 -5.84 2.29
N PHE A 4 -7.01 -5.01 2.06
CA PHE A 4 -6.26 -4.37 3.13
C PHE A 4 -6.28 -2.86 2.97
N GLN A 5 -6.30 -2.18 4.11
CA GLN A 5 -6.02 -0.76 4.17
C GLN A 5 -4.86 -0.54 5.13
N PHE A 6 -3.86 0.20 4.65
CA PHE A 6 -2.68 0.55 5.46
C PHE A 6 -2.69 2.05 5.72
N HIS A 7 -2.24 2.42 6.90
CA HIS A 7 -2.04 3.83 7.27
C HIS A 7 -0.57 4.05 7.61
N HIS A 8 0.04 5.03 6.97
CA HIS A 8 1.43 5.42 7.21
C HIS A 8 1.47 6.89 7.56
N THR A 9 1.91 7.21 8.77
CA THR A 9 2.20 8.60 9.15
C THR A 9 3.71 8.76 9.16
N LEU A 10 4.21 9.64 8.30
CA LEU A 10 5.65 9.87 8.12
C LEU A 10 6.18 10.87 9.13
N LYS A 11 7.45 10.70 9.51
CA LYS A 11 8.21 11.80 10.09
C LYS A 11 8.32 12.87 9.00
N PRO A 12 8.10 14.17 9.31
CA PRO A 12 7.97 15.20 8.27
C PRO A 12 9.12 15.27 7.28
N GLU A 13 10.35 15.05 7.74
CA GLU A 13 11.54 15.08 6.89
C GLU A 13 11.58 14.00 5.82
N PHE A 14 10.75 12.96 5.93
CA PHE A 14 10.73 11.84 4.98
C PHE A 14 9.56 11.87 4.00
N ILE A 15 8.70 12.88 4.04
CA ILE A 15 7.51 12.92 3.19
C ILE A 15 7.87 12.76 1.70
N GLU A 16 8.83 13.53 1.20
CA GLU A 16 9.19 13.50 -0.22
C GLU A 16 9.89 12.19 -0.60
N ALA A 17 10.74 11.65 0.26
CA ALA A 17 11.39 10.35 0.03
C ALA A 17 10.37 9.21 0.01
N TYR A 18 9.38 9.25 0.92
CA TYR A 18 8.29 8.28 0.94
C TYR A 18 7.47 8.35 -0.35
N LYS A 19 7.12 9.55 -0.80
CA LYS A 19 6.34 9.73 -2.03
C LYS A 19 7.04 9.08 -3.23
N ALA A 20 8.33 9.27 -3.35
CA ALA A 20 9.11 8.65 -4.42
C ALA A 20 9.09 7.11 -4.30
N ALA A 21 9.28 6.59 -3.10
CA ALA A 21 9.32 5.14 -2.85
C ALA A 21 7.97 4.48 -3.12
N ILE A 22 6.87 5.07 -2.64
CA ILE A 22 5.53 4.48 -2.82
C ILE A 22 5.08 4.56 -4.28
N LEU A 23 5.43 5.59 -5.02
CA LEU A 23 5.11 5.68 -6.44
C LEU A 23 5.80 4.59 -7.24
N GLU A 24 7.07 4.32 -6.98
CA GLU A 24 7.79 3.23 -7.63
C GLU A 24 7.11 1.88 -7.37
N ASP A 25 6.84 1.59 -6.10
CA ASP A 25 6.16 0.34 -5.71
C ASP A 25 4.78 0.24 -6.33
N ALA A 26 3.99 1.30 -6.27
CA ALA A 26 2.62 1.30 -6.81
C ALA A 26 2.58 1.05 -8.31
N ARG A 27 3.48 1.69 -9.07
CA ARG A 27 3.52 1.54 -10.53
C ARG A 27 3.86 0.12 -10.95
N LEU A 28 4.71 -0.56 -10.21
CA LEU A 28 5.06 -1.95 -10.48
C LEU A 28 3.97 -2.90 -9.96
N SER A 29 3.45 -2.64 -8.78
CA SER A 29 2.42 -3.47 -8.16
C SER A 29 1.15 -3.54 -9.00
N ILE A 30 0.72 -2.43 -9.59
CA ILE A 30 -0.52 -2.36 -10.36
C ILE A 30 -0.49 -3.24 -11.63
N GLN A 31 0.70 -3.69 -12.04
CA GLN A 31 0.87 -4.59 -13.18
C GLN A 31 0.62 -6.06 -12.80
N GLU A 32 0.54 -6.38 -11.53
CA GLU A 32 0.24 -7.74 -11.07
C GLU A 32 -1.20 -8.11 -11.42
N GLU A 33 -1.39 -9.24 -12.07
CA GLU A 33 -2.72 -9.68 -12.52
C GLU A 33 -3.70 -9.85 -11.36
N GLY A 34 -3.23 -10.41 -10.26
CA GLY A 34 -4.07 -10.71 -9.09
C GLY A 34 -4.29 -9.53 -8.16
N LEU A 35 -3.64 -8.39 -8.38
CA LEU A 35 -3.85 -7.17 -7.62
C LEU A 35 -4.89 -6.32 -8.35
N LEU A 36 -6.11 -6.34 -7.84
CA LEU A 36 -7.25 -5.72 -8.51
C LEU A 36 -7.31 -4.21 -8.33
N ARG A 37 -6.88 -3.73 -7.17
CA ARG A 37 -6.80 -2.29 -6.87
C ARG A 37 -5.60 -2.02 -5.98
N PHE A 38 -4.90 -0.94 -6.30
CA PHE A 38 -3.82 -0.41 -5.48
C PHE A 38 -3.91 1.11 -5.56
N GLU A 39 -4.40 1.73 -4.50
CA GLU A 39 -4.63 3.16 -4.46
C GLU A 39 -3.91 3.76 -3.27
N VAL A 40 -3.28 4.91 -3.49
CA VAL A 40 -2.52 5.62 -2.48
C VAL A 40 -3.16 7.00 -2.30
N PHE A 41 -3.50 7.32 -1.07
CA PHE A 41 -4.13 8.59 -0.71
C PHE A 41 -3.22 9.39 0.22
N GLN A 42 -3.13 10.69 -0.02
CA GLN A 42 -2.48 11.60 0.93
C GLN A 42 -3.56 12.46 1.56
N ASP A 43 -3.54 12.59 2.88
CA ASP A 43 -4.51 13.42 3.60
C ASP A 43 -4.32 14.89 3.22
N LYS A 44 -5.43 15.60 2.96
CA LYS A 44 -5.38 17.00 2.56
C LYS A 44 -4.95 17.93 3.68
N LYS A 45 -5.23 17.56 4.93
CA LYS A 45 -4.95 18.41 6.10
C LYS A 45 -3.65 18.04 6.79
N ASP A 46 -3.24 16.77 6.68
CA ASP A 46 -2.00 16.26 7.25
C ASP A 46 -1.19 15.60 6.14
N LEU A 47 -0.29 16.35 5.54
CA LEU A 47 0.51 15.88 4.39
C LEU A 47 1.47 14.75 4.76
N SER A 48 1.69 14.49 6.05
CA SER A 48 2.51 13.37 6.52
C SER A 48 1.74 12.05 6.57
N HIS A 49 0.41 12.08 6.41
CA HIS A 49 -0.43 10.90 6.53
C HIS A 49 -0.85 10.38 5.16
N PHE A 50 -0.54 9.09 4.91
CA PHE A 50 -0.94 8.38 3.70
C PHE A 50 -1.77 7.16 4.08
N SER A 51 -2.72 6.80 3.23
CA SER A 51 -3.41 5.52 3.33
C SER A 51 -3.35 4.79 2.00
N LEU A 52 -3.24 3.47 2.07
CA LEU A 52 -3.14 2.60 0.91
C LEU A 52 -4.30 1.61 0.94
N LEU A 53 -5.01 1.50 -0.19
CA LEU A 53 -6.03 0.47 -0.36
C LEU A 53 -5.49 -0.56 -1.35
N GLU A 54 -5.44 -1.83 -0.90
CA GLU A 54 -4.96 -2.94 -1.72
C GLU A 54 -6.03 -4.01 -1.76
N VAL A 55 -6.47 -4.36 -2.97
CA VAL A 55 -7.48 -5.40 -3.17
C VAL A 55 -6.89 -6.49 -4.05
N TYR A 56 -6.83 -7.71 -3.51
CA TYR A 56 -6.30 -8.88 -4.21
C TYR A 56 -7.43 -9.83 -4.59
N ARG A 57 -7.28 -10.52 -5.72
CA ARG A 57 -8.24 -11.53 -6.17
C ARG A 57 -8.42 -12.64 -5.12
N ASP A 58 -7.30 -13.08 -4.52
CA ASP A 58 -7.26 -14.14 -3.53
C ASP A 58 -5.99 -14.06 -2.70
N MET A 59 -5.85 -14.95 -1.73
CA MET A 59 -4.67 -14.97 -0.86
C MET A 59 -3.40 -15.35 -1.62
N ALA A 60 -3.49 -16.18 -2.65
CA ALA A 60 -2.33 -16.51 -3.47
C ALA A 60 -1.76 -15.27 -4.18
N ALA A 61 -2.63 -14.38 -4.65
CA ALA A 61 -2.21 -13.10 -5.24
C ALA A 61 -1.53 -12.20 -4.21
N ARG A 62 -2.03 -12.19 -2.99
CA ARG A 62 -1.41 -11.47 -1.87
C ARG A 62 -0.02 -12.02 -1.58
N GLU A 63 0.11 -13.34 -1.48
CA GLU A 63 1.39 -13.98 -1.22
C GLU A 63 2.40 -13.71 -2.34
N PHE A 64 1.96 -13.72 -3.58
CA PHE A 64 2.80 -13.35 -4.72
C PHE A 64 3.35 -11.93 -4.55
N HIS A 65 2.48 -10.98 -4.23
CA HIS A 65 2.87 -9.58 -4.03
C HIS A 65 3.94 -9.43 -2.94
N LEU A 66 3.78 -10.17 -1.83
CA LEU A 66 4.71 -10.09 -0.69
C LEU A 66 6.13 -10.56 -1.02
N GLN A 67 6.33 -11.29 -2.12
CA GLN A 67 7.63 -11.82 -2.53
C GLN A 67 8.30 -10.98 -3.61
N THR A 68 7.65 -9.92 -4.09
CA THR A 68 8.18 -9.14 -5.20
C THR A 68 9.38 -8.30 -4.76
N PRO A 69 10.38 -8.11 -5.67
CA PRO A 69 11.56 -7.30 -5.35
C PRO A 69 11.21 -5.86 -5.03
N TYR A 70 10.20 -5.30 -5.71
CA TYR A 70 9.83 -3.90 -5.51
C TYR A 70 9.13 -3.68 -4.16
N LEU A 71 8.35 -4.65 -3.66
CA LEU A 71 7.81 -4.54 -2.31
C LEU A 71 8.91 -4.64 -1.26
N LEU A 72 9.85 -5.56 -1.44
CA LEU A 72 10.98 -5.70 -0.51
C LEU A 72 11.83 -4.44 -0.50
N LYS A 73 12.07 -3.84 -1.66
CA LYS A 73 12.77 -2.57 -1.75
C LYS A 73 12.02 -1.45 -1.01
N PHE A 74 10.70 -1.36 -1.22
CA PHE A 74 9.88 -0.38 -0.52
C PHE A 74 9.98 -0.54 1.00
N ARG A 75 9.84 -1.77 1.49
CA ARG A 75 9.96 -2.07 2.93
C ARG A 75 11.33 -1.70 3.47
N ASN A 76 12.39 -2.08 2.77
CA ASN A 76 13.75 -1.75 3.20
C ASN A 76 13.97 -0.25 3.26
N THR A 77 13.40 0.49 2.31
CA THR A 77 13.52 1.95 2.29
C THR A 77 12.70 2.59 3.43
N VAL A 78 11.42 2.26 3.52
CA VAL A 78 10.50 2.95 4.43
C VAL A 78 10.68 2.48 5.87
N ILE A 79 10.71 1.18 6.09
CA ILE A 79 10.86 0.60 7.42
C ILE A 79 12.32 0.64 7.86
N GLY A 80 13.22 0.23 6.96
CA GLY A 80 14.65 0.16 7.27
C GLY A 80 15.27 1.51 7.58
N GLN A 81 14.78 2.59 6.96
CA GLN A 81 15.25 3.95 7.24
C GLN A 81 14.38 4.67 8.27
N GLU A 82 13.47 3.96 8.93
CA GLU A 82 12.64 4.47 10.02
C GLU A 82 11.88 5.74 9.64
N MET A 83 11.29 5.75 8.46
CA MET A 83 10.54 6.91 7.96
C MET A 83 9.21 7.12 8.67
N LEU A 84 8.63 6.06 9.24
CA LEU A 84 7.28 6.12 9.83
C LEU A 84 7.32 6.55 11.29
N ALA A 85 6.46 7.53 11.62
CA ALA A 85 6.16 7.89 13.01
C ALA A 85 5.08 6.94 13.57
N ARG A 86 4.10 6.55 12.72
CA ARG A 86 3.03 5.61 13.09
C ARG A 86 2.61 4.81 11.88
N LYS A 87 2.08 3.61 12.14
CA LYS A 87 1.49 2.77 11.10
C LYS A 87 0.24 2.07 11.63
N GLY A 88 -0.68 1.77 10.72
CA GLY A 88 -1.89 1.01 11.03
C GLY A 88 -2.23 0.08 9.88
N GLU A 89 -2.98 -0.96 10.16
CA GLU A 89 -3.39 -1.96 9.19
C GLU A 89 -4.77 -2.48 9.55
N GLN A 90 -5.63 -2.61 8.53
CA GLN A 90 -6.94 -3.22 8.67
C GLN A 90 -7.20 -4.16 7.50
N GLU A 91 -7.83 -5.28 7.79
CA GLU A 91 -8.32 -6.20 6.77
C GLU A 91 -9.83 -6.13 6.74
N PHE A 92 -10.43 -6.16 5.53
CA PHE A 92 -11.87 -6.01 5.33
C PHE A 92 -12.42 -7.17 4.50
N ASP A 93 -13.67 -7.53 4.82
CA ASP A 93 -14.49 -8.30 3.89
C ASP A 93 -15.33 -7.33 3.08
N LEU A 94 -15.49 -7.60 1.78
CA LEU A 94 -16.37 -6.81 0.95
C LEU A 94 -17.82 -7.18 1.25
N PHE A 95 -18.53 -6.29 1.93
CA PHE A 95 -19.93 -6.51 2.28
C PHE A 95 -20.86 -6.11 1.12
N PHE A 96 -20.56 -4.98 0.48
CA PHE A 96 -21.32 -4.47 -0.66
C PHE A 96 -20.43 -3.53 -1.49
N PRO A 97 -20.48 -3.59 -2.84
CA PRO A 97 -21.26 -4.49 -3.69
C PRO A 97 -20.78 -5.94 -3.61
N GLU A 98 -21.54 -6.89 -4.18
CA GLU A 98 -21.21 -8.32 -4.09
C GLU A 98 -19.90 -8.68 -4.76
N LYS A 99 -19.44 -7.84 -5.72
CA LYS A 99 -18.14 -8.00 -6.36
C LYS A 99 -17.60 -6.66 -6.85
N ILE A 100 -16.27 -6.57 -6.94
CA ILE A 100 -15.57 -5.42 -7.51
C ILE A 100 -15.22 -5.74 -8.96
N ASN A 101 -15.54 -4.81 -9.86
CA ASN A 101 -15.11 -4.88 -11.26
C ASN A 101 -13.78 -4.15 -11.39
N LYS A 102 -12.84 -4.80 -12.06
CA LYS A 102 -11.53 -4.20 -12.33
C LYS A 102 -11.61 -3.33 -13.58
#